data_3ff1bf162de33fd7336ad1c69712d44c
#
_entry.id   3ff1bf162de33fd7336ad1c69712d44c
#
_cell.length_a   1.000
_cell.length_b   1.000
_cell.length_c   1.000
_cell.angle_alpha   90.00
_cell.angle_beta   90.00
_cell.angle_gamma   90.00
#
_symmetry.space_group_name_H-M   'P 1'
#
loop_
_entity.id
_entity.type
_entity.pdbx_description
1 polymer ?
#
loop_
_entity_poly.entity_id
_entity_poly.type
_entity_poly.pdbx_seq_one_letter_code
_entity_poly.pdbx_strand_id
1 'polypeptide(L)'
;IGFLHSLGTNDKKIKSVFIVGGGLITFYLARLLVDSGISVTIIEKNPERCNMLCEKIPEALVICGDGTDKDLLDAEGLAYTGAMIALTDMDEENLIISMYAAYRGVQRVITKINRLEYASVIRQAGIDRVISPKYIAANEIVRYVRSMESLGGGDIKTLYRIIGQQAEMLEFVATPLTRHLGVPLSELPLKDN
;
A
#
# COMPACT_ATOMS: atom_id res chain seq x y z
N ILE A 1 20.64 -3.51 6.31
CA ILE A 1 19.97 -4.85 6.35
C ILE A 1 20.34 -5.57 7.65
N GLY A 2 21.59 -5.50 8.17
CA GLY A 2 22.00 -6.18 9.41
C GLY A 2 21.29 -5.74 10.69
N PHE A 3 20.98 -4.45 10.83
CA PHE A 3 20.35 -3.90 12.04
C PHE A 3 18.89 -4.38 12.23
N LEU A 4 18.11 -4.48 11.15
CA LEU A 4 16.73 -4.99 11.21
C LEU A 4 16.68 -6.49 11.57
N HIS A 5 17.69 -7.27 11.14
CA HIS A 5 17.82 -8.69 11.52
C HIS A 5 18.10 -8.86 13.02
N SER A 6 18.87 -7.93 13.63
CA SER A 6 19.17 -7.97 15.07
C SER A 6 17.99 -7.61 15.98
N LEU A 7 16.95 -6.97 15.41
CA LEU A 7 15.71 -6.61 16.12
C LEU A 7 14.66 -7.75 16.15
N GLY A 8 15.00 -8.95 15.66
CA GLY A 8 14.10 -10.10 15.68
C GLY A 8 12.88 -9.99 14.75
N THR A 9 12.87 -9.03 13.82
CA THR A 9 11.86 -8.95 12.77
C THR A 9 12.14 -10.07 11.76
N ASN A 10 11.66 -11.27 12.08
CA ASN A 10 11.73 -12.43 11.21
C ASN A 10 10.64 -12.26 10.11
N ASP A 11 10.77 -11.22 9.31
CA ASP A 11 9.88 -10.92 8.20
C ASP A 11 10.15 -11.95 7.11
N LYS A 12 9.38 -13.03 7.12
CA LYS A 12 9.41 -14.02 6.03
C LYS A 12 9.18 -13.27 4.73
N LYS A 13 10.13 -13.36 3.83
CA LYS A 13 10.05 -12.75 2.49
C LYS A 13 8.77 -13.23 1.81
N ILE A 14 7.92 -12.29 1.35
CA ILE A 14 6.72 -12.62 0.58
C ILE A 14 7.17 -13.21 -0.75
N LYS A 15 6.68 -14.39 -1.07
CA LYS A 15 6.98 -15.09 -2.33
C LYS A 15 5.76 -15.15 -3.26
N SER A 16 4.57 -15.02 -2.71
CA SER A 16 3.31 -15.10 -3.44
C SER A 16 2.33 -14.04 -2.94
N VAL A 17 1.56 -13.50 -3.88
CA VAL A 17 0.51 -12.51 -3.62
C VAL A 17 -0.76 -12.93 -4.33
N PHE A 18 -1.87 -12.89 -3.61
CA PHE A 18 -3.20 -13.15 -4.10
C PHE A 18 -3.96 -11.83 -4.21
N ILE A 19 -4.46 -11.49 -5.39
CA ILE A 19 -5.15 -10.22 -5.66
C ILE A 19 -6.58 -10.52 -6.08
N VAL A 20 -7.54 -9.84 -5.47
CA VAL A 20 -8.95 -9.90 -5.88
C VAL A 20 -9.36 -8.57 -6.49
N GLY A 21 -9.81 -8.62 -7.74
CA GLY A 21 -10.14 -7.47 -8.59
C GLY A 21 -9.05 -7.17 -9.61
N GLY A 22 -9.38 -7.22 -10.89
CA GLY A 22 -8.48 -7.07 -12.05
C GLY A 22 -8.50 -5.68 -12.67
N GLY A 23 -8.67 -4.63 -11.85
CA GLY A 23 -8.69 -3.25 -12.32
C GLY A 23 -7.31 -2.69 -12.68
N LEU A 24 -7.27 -1.40 -13.01
CA LEU A 24 -6.03 -0.72 -13.45
C LEU A 24 -4.93 -0.75 -12.38
N ILE A 25 -5.29 -0.64 -11.11
CA ILE A 25 -4.32 -0.72 -10.01
C ILE A 25 -3.68 -2.11 -9.98
N THR A 26 -4.49 -3.16 -10.13
CA THR A 26 -4.02 -4.55 -10.18
C THR A 26 -3.06 -4.77 -11.34
N PHE A 27 -3.35 -4.22 -12.50
CA PHE A 27 -2.49 -4.33 -13.68
C PHE A 27 -1.08 -3.80 -13.40
N TYR A 28 -0.95 -2.58 -12.88
CA TYR A 28 0.36 -2.02 -12.56
C TYR A 28 1.05 -2.73 -11.41
N LEU A 29 0.30 -3.07 -10.36
CA LEU A 29 0.82 -3.75 -9.18
C LEU A 29 1.36 -5.14 -9.54
N ALA A 30 0.60 -5.92 -10.31
CA ALA A 30 0.98 -7.27 -10.70
C ALA A 30 2.28 -7.28 -11.51
N ARG A 31 2.44 -6.34 -12.44
CA ARG A 31 3.69 -6.18 -13.19
C ARG A 31 4.89 -5.93 -12.28
N LEU A 32 4.77 -4.96 -11.36
CA LEU A 32 5.84 -4.65 -10.41
C LEU A 32 6.20 -5.84 -9.50
N LEU A 33 5.19 -6.62 -9.09
CA LEU A 33 5.40 -7.80 -8.27
C LEU A 33 6.09 -8.93 -9.05
N VAL A 34 5.64 -9.19 -10.27
CA VAL A 34 6.25 -10.19 -11.18
C VAL A 34 7.70 -9.81 -11.47
N ASP A 35 7.97 -8.55 -11.85
CA ASP A 35 9.33 -8.03 -12.09
C ASP A 35 10.24 -8.18 -10.87
N SER A 36 9.64 -8.21 -9.66
CA SER A 36 10.35 -8.45 -8.38
C SER A 36 10.50 -9.94 -8.04
N GLY A 37 10.08 -10.86 -8.90
CA GLY A 37 10.15 -12.30 -8.70
C GLY A 37 9.12 -12.83 -7.70
N ILE A 38 7.98 -12.15 -7.53
CA ILE A 38 6.87 -12.57 -6.67
C ILE A 38 5.80 -13.22 -7.55
N SER A 39 5.36 -14.43 -7.18
CA SER A 39 4.25 -15.10 -7.85
C SER A 39 2.92 -14.37 -7.58
N VAL A 40 2.16 -14.10 -8.63
CA VAL A 40 0.89 -13.35 -8.53
C VAL A 40 -0.26 -14.21 -9.02
N THR A 41 -1.30 -14.33 -8.19
CA THR A 41 -2.60 -14.91 -8.56
C THR A 41 -3.64 -13.79 -8.53
N ILE A 42 -4.42 -13.64 -9.59
CA ILE A 42 -5.46 -12.61 -9.73
C ILE A 42 -6.80 -13.26 -9.95
N ILE A 43 -7.80 -12.91 -9.14
CA ILE A 43 -9.21 -13.26 -9.41
C ILE A 43 -9.94 -12.02 -9.94
N GLU A 44 -10.56 -12.14 -11.08
CA GLU A 44 -11.35 -11.09 -11.73
C GLU A 44 -12.63 -11.70 -12.32
N LYS A 45 -13.76 -11.03 -12.10
CA LYS A 45 -15.06 -11.54 -12.56
C LYS A 45 -15.41 -11.19 -14.02
N ASN A 46 -14.77 -10.15 -14.56
CA ASN A 46 -15.03 -9.71 -15.94
C ASN A 46 -14.12 -10.48 -16.93
N PRO A 47 -14.71 -11.29 -17.85
CA PRO A 47 -13.91 -12.11 -18.78
C PRO A 47 -13.00 -11.29 -19.71
N GLU A 48 -13.43 -10.10 -20.12
CA GLU A 48 -12.62 -9.23 -21.01
C GLU A 48 -11.37 -8.74 -20.26
N ARG A 49 -11.52 -8.37 -18.98
CA ARG A 49 -10.39 -7.99 -18.13
C ARG A 49 -9.46 -9.18 -17.85
N CYS A 50 -10.02 -10.39 -17.63
CA CYS A 50 -9.23 -11.60 -17.49
C CYS A 50 -8.35 -11.84 -18.73
N ASN A 51 -8.94 -11.77 -19.93
CA ASN A 51 -8.20 -11.96 -21.18
C ASN A 51 -7.09 -10.90 -21.33
N MET A 52 -7.41 -9.62 -21.08
CA MET A 52 -6.43 -8.54 -21.13
C MET A 52 -5.27 -8.76 -20.15
N LEU A 53 -5.55 -9.20 -18.93
CA LEU A 53 -4.52 -9.48 -17.94
C LEU A 53 -3.65 -10.67 -18.34
N CYS A 54 -4.23 -11.76 -18.85
CA CYS A 54 -3.48 -12.91 -19.38
C CYS A 54 -2.54 -12.52 -20.52
N GLU A 55 -3.00 -11.66 -21.43
CA GLU A 55 -2.18 -11.20 -22.55
C GLU A 55 -1.03 -10.27 -22.12
N LYS A 56 -1.30 -9.40 -21.15
CA LYS A 56 -0.36 -8.34 -20.76
C LYS A 56 0.59 -8.73 -19.62
N ILE A 57 0.24 -9.74 -18.84
CA ILE A 57 1.04 -10.24 -17.71
C ILE A 57 0.99 -11.79 -17.73
N PRO A 58 1.60 -12.44 -18.74
CA PRO A 58 1.53 -13.88 -18.89
C PRO A 58 2.15 -14.68 -17.74
N GLU A 59 2.99 -14.05 -16.92
CA GLU A 59 3.59 -14.66 -15.74
C GLU A 59 2.64 -14.71 -14.52
N ALA A 60 1.52 -13.95 -14.53
CA ALA A 60 0.53 -14.00 -13.48
C ALA A 60 -0.52 -15.09 -13.77
N LEU A 61 -0.93 -15.80 -12.74
CA LEU A 61 -2.08 -16.70 -12.82
C LEU A 61 -3.37 -15.88 -12.73
N VAL A 62 -4.13 -15.82 -13.80
CA VAL A 62 -5.41 -15.10 -13.83
C VAL A 62 -6.56 -16.09 -13.85
N ILE A 63 -7.46 -15.96 -12.90
CA ILE A 63 -8.65 -16.82 -12.71
C ILE A 63 -9.89 -15.96 -12.93
N CYS A 64 -10.72 -16.38 -13.88
CA CYS A 64 -11.98 -15.71 -14.16
C CYS A 64 -13.06 -16.26 -13.22
N GLY A 65 -13.45 -15.47 -12.21
CA GLY A 65 -14.41 -15.87 -11.20
C GLY A 65 -14.80 -14.76 -10.25
N ASP A 66 -15.78 -15.05 -9.41
CA ASP A 66 -16.24 -14.12 -8.37
C ASP A 66 -15.34 -14.21 -7.13
N GLY A 67 -14.65 -13.12 -6.85
CA GLY A 67 -13.76 -13.01 -5.68
C GLY A 67 -14.46 -13.03 -4.32
N THR A 68 -15.79 -12.98 -4.27
CA THR A 68 -16.58 -13.15 -3.05
C THR A 68 -16.93 -14.62 -2.77
N ASP A 69 -16.69 -15.50 -3.74
CA ASP A 69 -16.89 -16.94 -3.58
C ASP A 69 -15.73 -17.55 -2.76
N LYS A 70 -16.05 -17.90 -1.52
CA LYS A 70 -15.10 -18.52 -0.58
C LYS A 70 -14.54 -19.85 -1.09
N ASP A 71 -15.36 -20.64 -1.77
CA ASP A 71 -14.95 -21.96 -2.24
C ASP A 71 -13.95 -21.85 -3.39
N LEU A 72 -14.11 -20.84 -4.25
CA LEU A 72 -13.13 -20.47 -5.25
C LEU A 72 -11.82 -19.97 -4.61
N LEU A 73 -11.91 -19.07 -3.64
CA LEU A 73 -10.71 -18.54 -2.95
C LEU A 73 -9.90 -19.66 -2.30
N ASP A 74 -10.58 -20.63 -1.68
CA ASP A 74 -9.95 -21.77 -1.03
C ASP A 74 -9.34 -22.76 -2.04
N ALA A 75 -10.05 -23.07 -3.11
CA ALA A 75 -9.58 -23.95 -4.18
C ALA A 75 -8.30 -23.40 -4.84
N GLU A 76 -8.21 -22.08 -4.97
CA GLU A 76 -7.06 -21.41 -5.57
C GLU A 76 -5.94 -21.06 -4.56
N GLY A 77 -6.03 -21.60 -3.35
CA GLY A 77 -4.94 -21.61 -2.39
C GLY A 77 -4.75 -20.31 -1.60
N LEU A 78 -5.80 -19.53 -1.37
CA LEU A 78 -5.74 -18.29 -0.57
C LEU A 78 -4.99 -18.48 0.75
N ALA A 79 -5.24 -19.56 1.48
CA ALA A 79 -4.63 -19.82 2.79
C ALA A 79 -3.10 -19.99 2.75
N TYR A 80 -2.53 -20.29 1.60
CA TYR A 80 -1.10 -20.56 1.42
C TYR A 80 -0.33 -19.36 0.85
N THR A 81 -1.01 -18.26 0.56
CA THR A 81 -0.38 -17.06 0.02
C THR A 81 0.38 -16.28 1.08
N GLY A 82 1.46 -15.61 0.68
CA GLY A 82 2.24 -14.74 1.56
C GLY A 82 1.54 -13.42 1.90
N ALA A 83 0.69 -12.93 0.99
CA ALA A 83 -0.14 -11.75 1.18
C ALA A 83 -1.40 -11.80 0.31
N MET A 84 -2.48 -11.16 0.77
CA MET A 84 -3.70 -10.96 -0.01
C MET A 84 -4.03 -9.48 -0.12
N ILE A 85 -4.51 -9.07 -1.30
CA ILE A 85 -4.84 -7.69 -1.61
C ILE A 85 -6.22 -7.62 -2.26
N ALA A 86 -7.18 -6.96 -1.60
CA ALA A 86 -8.51 -6.74 -2.14
C ALA A 86 -8.59 -5.38 -2.85
N LEU A 87 -8.83 -5.40 -4.17
CA LEU A 87 -8.81 -4.26 -5.07
C LEU A 87 -10.06 -4.16 -5.95
N THR A 88 -11.19 -4.73 -5.53
CA THR A 88 -12.46 -4.58 -6.25
C THR A 88 -12.94 -3.13 -6.21
N ASP A 89 -13.96 -2.78 -6.97
CA ASP A 89 -14.52 -1.43 -6.98
C ASP A 89 -15.47 -1.16 -5.79
N MET A 90 -15.86 -2.20 -5.04
CA MET A 90 -16.77 -2.12 -3.90
C MET A 90 -16.03 -2.27 -2.58
N ASP A 91 -16.16 -1.26 -1.71
CA ASP A 91 -15.51 -1.23 -0.40
C ASP A 91 -16.00 -2.38 0.50
N GLU A 92 -17.29 -2.69 0.43
CA GLU A 92 -17.93 -3.77 1.18
C GLU A 92 -17.41 -5.15 0.77
N GLU A 93 -17.26 -5.42 -0.53
CA GLU A 93 -16.64 -6.65 -1.03
C GLU A 93 -15.19 -6.76 -0.55
N ASN A 94 -14.40 -5.68 -0.72
CA ASN A 94 -13.01 -5.66 -0.29
C ASN A 94 -12.87 -5.97 1.20
N LEU A 95 -13.78 -5.45 2.02
CA LEU A 95 -13.80 -5.71 3.46
C LEU A 95 -14.09 -7.18 3.77
N ILE A 96 -15.15 -7.74 3.19
CA ILE A 96 -15.57 -9.14 3.42
C ILE A 96 -14.46 -10.10 2.98
N ILE A 97 -13.90 -9.91 1.78
CA ILE A 97 -12.81 -10.72 1.25
C ILE A 97 -11.60 -10.65 2.18
N SER A 98 -11.26 -9.46 2.67
CA SER A 98 -10.12 -9.25 3.57
C SER A 98 -10.32 -9.91 4.93
N MET A 99 -11.53 -9.82 5.50
CA MET A 99 -11.87 -10.52 6.75
C MET A 99 -11.79 -12.04 6.56
N TYR A 100 -12.26 -12.55 5.42
CA TYR A 100 -12.15 -13.98 5.11
C TYR A 100 -10.69 -14.42 5.00
N ALA A 101 -9.86 -13.66 4.30
CA ALA A 101 -8.43 -13.97 4.18
C ALA A 101 -7.73 -13.98 5.55
N ALA A 102 -8.03 -13.01 6.42
CA ALA A 102 -7.52 -12.98 7.79
C ALA A 102 -7.98 -14.21 8.60
N TYR A 103 -9.26 -14.58 8.49
CA TYR A 103 -9.81 -15.78 9.10
C TYR A 103 -9.10 -17.06 8.60
N ARG A 104 -8.73 -17.14 7.32
CA ARG A 104 -7.97 -18.25 6.73
C ARG A 104 -6.48 -18.24 7.12
N GLY A 105 -6.04 -17.28 7.92
CA GLY A 105 -4.68 -17.22 8.46
C GLY A 105 -3.68 -16.51 7.57
N VAL A 106 -4.12 -15.79 6.53
CA VAL A 106 -3.22 -14.94 5.72
C VAL A 106 -2.70 -13.80 6.59
N GLN A 107 -1.38 -13.76 6.82
CA GLN A 107 -0.76 -12.84 7.77
C GLN A 107 -0.74 -11.38 7.30
N ARG A 108 -0.77 -11.16 5.99
CA ARG A 108 -0.68 -9.82 5.41
C ARG A 108 -1.85 -9.58 4.48
N VAL A 109 -2.83 -8.83 4.97
CA VAL A 109 -4.04 -8.49 4.24
C VAL A 109 -4.06 -6.98 4.00
N ILE A 110 -4.22 -6.59 2.74
CA ILE A 110 -4.31 -5.19 2.31
C ILE A 110 -5.67 -4.98 1.67
N THR A 111 -6.37 -3.95 2.12
CA THR A 111 -7.74 -3.64 1.68
C THR A 111 -7.79 -2.26 1.05
N LYS A 112 -8.28 -2.17 -0.19
CA LYS A 112 -8.62 -0.89 -0.82
C LYS A 112 -9.94 -0.38 -0.29
N ILE A 113 -9.99 0.93 0.06
CA ILE A 113 -11.21 1.62 0.45
C ILE A 113 -11.25 2.99 -0.20
N ASN A 114 -12.40 3.33 -0.73
CA ASN A 114 -12.68 4.65 -1.29
C ASN A 114 -13.18 5.64 -0.22
N ARG A 115 -13.90 5.13 0.82
CA ARG A 115 -14.49 5.90 1.92
C ARG A 115 -13.66 5.73 3.19
N LEU A 116 -12.79 6.70 3.49
CA LEU A 116 -11.88 6.67 4.65
C LEU A 116 -12.59 6.75 6.02
N GLU A 117 -13.84 7.17 6.04
CA GLU A 117 -14.65 7.28 7.27
C GLU A 117 -14.74 5.94 8.02
N TYR A 118 -14.69 4.84 7.30
CA TYR A 118 -14.72 3.49 7.86
C TYR A 118 -13.35 2.91 8.24
N ALA A 119 -12.26 3.61 7.93
CA ALA A 119 -10.90 3.09 8.14
C ALA A 119 -10.59 2.71 9.61
N SER A 120 -11.18 3.44 10.57
CA SER A 120 -11.03 3.14 12.01
C SER A 120 -11.76 1.86 12.40
N VAL A 121 -12.98 1.66 11.90
CA VAL A 121 -13.81 0.47 12.16
C VAL A 121 -13.14 -0.77 11.57
N ILE A 122 -12.56 -0.64 10.38
CA ILE A 122 -11.89 -1.73 9.67
C ILE A 122 -10.62 -2.17 10.40
N ARG A 123 -9.87 -1.23 10.96
CA ARG A 123 -8.71 -1.57 11.81
C ARG A 123 -9.11 -2.33 13.06
N GLN A 124 -10.25 -1.98 13.69
CA GLN A 124 -10.79 -2.73 14.83
C GLN A 124 -11.22 -4.16 14.45
N ALA A 125 -11.57 -4.40 13.20
CA ALA A 125 -11.88 -5.74 12.68
C ALA A 125 -10.62 -6.59 12.38
N GLY A 126 -9.42 -6.13 12.77
CA GLY A 126 -8.17 -6.88 12.60
C GLY A 126 -7.52 -6.74 11.23
N ILE A 127 -7.96 -5.77 10.41
CA ILE A 127 -7.35 -5.47 9.11
C ILE A 127 -6.42 -4.27 9.27
N ASP A 128 -5.13 -4.53 9.39
CA ASP A 128 -4.13 -3.51 9.73
C ASP A 128 -3.78 -2.58 8.58
N ARG A 129 -3.96 -3.03 7.33
CA ARG A 129 -3.50 -2.33 6.15
C ARG A 129 -4.65 -1.91 5.25
N VAL A 130 -5.09 -0.66 5.42
CA VAL A 130 -6.09 -0.02 4.57
C VAL A 130 -5.40 0.99 3.66
N ILE A 131 -5.67 0.91 2.36
CA ILE A 131 -5.18 1.86 1.37
C ILE A 131 -6.35 2.59 0.71
N SER A 132 -6.19 3.90 0.48
CA SER A 132 -7.11 4.69 -0.34
C SER A 132 -6.32 5.36 -1.47
N PRO A 133 -6.42 4.84 -2.71
CA PRO A 133 -5.69 5.37 -3.84
C PRO A 133 -5.96 6.85 -4.11
N LYS A 134 -7.22 7.28 -3.96
CA LYS A 134 -7.62 8.69 -4.12
C LYS A 134 -6.90 9.60 -3.12
N TYR A 135 -6.80 9.15 -1.86
CA TYR A 135 -6.13 9.92 -0.81
C TYR A 135 -4.61 9.93 -0.98
N ILE A 136 -4.02 8.79 -1.41
CA ILE A 136 -2.59 8.72 -1.73
C ILE A 136 -2.27 9.70 -2.86
N ALA A 137 -3.03 9.65 -3.97
CA ALA A 137 -2.82 10.56 -5.09
C ALA A 137 -2.99 12.03 -4.70
N ALA A 138 -4.01 12.38 -3.92
CA ALA A 138 -4.21 13.74 -3.43
C ALA A 138 -3.04 14.22 -2.57
N ASN A 139 -2.53 13.38 -1.68
CA ASN A 139 -1.37 13.74 -0.86
C ASN A 139 -0.08 13.92 -1.69
N GLU A 140 0.13 13.09 -2.72
CA GLU A 140 1.25 13.26 -3.64
C GLU A 140 1.18 14.60 -4.38
N ILE A 141 0.00 14.98 -4.86
CA ILE A 141 -0.23 16.29 -5.52
C ILE A 141 0.05 17.43 -4.56
N VAL A 142 -0.50 17.37 -3.34
CA VAL A 142 -0.26 18.41 -2.31
C VAL A 142 1.23 18.53 -1.99
N ARG A 143 1.93 17.41 -1.86
CA ARG A 143 3.37 17.38 -1.63
C ARG A 143 4.13 18.06 -2.77
N TYR A 144 3.78 17.75 -4.02
CA TYR A 144 4.38 18.35 -5.20
C TYR A 144 4.16 19.86 -5.25
N VAL A 145 2.93 20.34 -5.03
CA VAL A 145 2.59 21.76 -5.00
C VAL A 145 3.39 22.49 -3.91
N ARG A 146 3.42 21.94 -2.69
CA ARG A 146 4.19 22.53 -1.58
C ARG A 146 5.70 22.57 -1.86
N SER A 147 6.24 21.57 -2.56
CA SER A 147 7.66 21.59 -2.96
C SER A 147 7.97 22.75 -3.92
N MET A 148 7.02 23.11 -4.79
CA MET A 148 7.17 24.25 -5.69
C MET A 148 7.09 25.60 -4.97
N GLU A 149 6.28 25.73 -3.91
CA GLU A 149 6.20 26.96 -3.11
C GLU A 149 7.45 27.20 -2.27
N SER A 150 8.19 26.14 -1.94
CA SER A 150 9.42 26.21 -1.13
C SER A 150 10.67 26.64 -1.92
N LEU A 151 10.52 27.23 -3.10
CA LEU A 151 11.61 27.76 -3.96
C LEU A 151 12.55 28.79 -3.30
N GLY A 152 12.37 29.05 -2.00
CA GLY A 152 13.20 29.95 -1.20
C GLY A 152 14.36 29.33 -0.42
N GLY A 153 14.67 28.01 -0.55
CA GLY A 153 15.83 27.52 0.18
C GLY A 153 16.04 26.05 0.45
N GLY A 154 15.30 25.16 -0.15
CA GLY A 154 15.59 23.72 -0.01
C GLY A 154 14.48 22.84 -0.62
N ASP A 155 14.88 21.89 -1.44
CA ASP A 155 13.93 20.91 -1.99
C ASP A 155 13.40 20.02 -0.87
N ILE A 156 12.07 19.99 -0.67
CA ILE A 156 11.43 19.05 0.25
C ILE A 156 11.57 17.66 -0.38
N LYS A 157 12.38 16.82 0.25
CA LYS A 157 12.63 15.46 -0.21
C LYS A 157 11.48 14.52 0.16
N THR A 158 10.99 14.65 1.38
CA THR A 158 9.93 13.76 1.88
C THR A 158 9.08 14.46 2.94
N LEU A 159 7.77 14.21 2.89
CA LEU A 159 6.81 14.62 3.92
C LEU A 159 6.23 13.36 4.55
N TYR A 160 6.43 13.22 5.86
CA TYR A 160 5.83 12.15 6.66
C TYR A 160 4.70 12.73 7.52
N ARG A 161 3.54 12.09 7.51
CA ARG A 161 2.47 12.37 8.47
C ARG A 161 2.53 11.37 9.61
N ILE A 162 2.68 11.88 10.82
CA ILE A 162 2.83 11.09 12.04
C ILE A 162 1.57 11.28 12.89
N ILE A 163 1.23 10.26 13.69
CA ILE A 163 0.15 10.31 14.70
C ILE A 163 -1.20 10.75 14.11
N GLY A 164 -1.79 9.90 13.26
CA GLY A 164 -3.16 10.12 12.80
C GLY A 164 -3.41 11.44 12.06
N GLN A 165 -2.43 11.98 11.36
CA GLN A 165 -2.45 13.26 10.63
C GLN A 165 -2.30 14.53 11.51
N GLN A 166 -2.02 14.41 12.78
CA GLN A 166 -1.88 15.57 13.70
C GLN A 166 -0.48 16.18 13.68
N ALA A 167 0.53 15.46 13.18
CA ALA A 167 1.88 15.97 13.04
C ALA A 167 2.46 15.68 11.66
N GLU A 168 3.23 16.62 11.12
CA GLU A 168 3.95 16.48 9.86
C GLU A 168 5.45 16.57 10.11
N MET A 169 6.23 15.64 9.54
CA MET A 169 7.68 15.69 9.53
C MET A 169 8.15 15.92 8.09
N LEU A 170 8.96 16.94 7.90
CA LEU A 170 9.49 17.34 6.60
C LEU A 170 10.99 17.01 6.54
N GLU A 171 11.42 16.33 5.49
CA GLU A 171 12.81 16.12 5.17
C GLU A 171 13.24 17.08 4.06
N PHE A 172 14.27 17.89 4.33
CA PHE A 172 14.84 18.82 3.36
C PHE A 172 16.26 18.43 2.98
N VAL A 173 16.65 18.74 1.76
CA VAL A 173 18.07 18.75 1.39
C VAL A 173 18.67 20.07 1.84
N ALA A 174 19.64 20.02 2.74
CA ALA A 174 20.39 21.20 3.17
C ALA A 174 21.24 21.72 2.01
N THR A 175 21.04 22.99 1.67
CA THR A 175 21.82 23.72 0.65
C THR A 175 22.67 24.79 1.32
N PRO A 176 23.67 25.38 0.65
CA PRO A 176 24.43 26.50 1.19
C PRO A 176 23.58 27.72 1.62
N LEU A 177 22.34 27.80 1.14
CA LEU A 177 21.38 28.83 1.49
C LEU A 177 20.52 28.49 2.71
N THR A 178 20.61 27.25 3.22
CA THR A 178 19.86 26.82 4.39
C THR A 178 20.37 27.53 5.64
N ARG A 179 19.47 28.18 6.36
CA ARG A 179 19.82 28.90 7.61
C ARG A 179 20.26 27.89 8.68
N HIS A 180 21.20 28.35 9.54
CA HIS A 180 21.69 27.58 10.69
C HIS A 180 22.43 26.28 10.36
N LEU A 181 23.02 26.15 9.16
CA LEU A 181 23.92 25.04 8.84
C LEU A 181 25.14 25.06 9.79
N GLY A 182 25.43 23.87 10.37
CA GLY A 182 26.57 23.73 11.28
C GLY A 182 26.35 24.23 12.70
N VAL A 183 25.14 24.73 13.03
CA VAL A 183 24.78 25.12 14.39
C VAL A 183 24.18 23.93 15.12
N PRO A 184 24.65 23.56 16.33
CA PRO A 184 24.02 22.51 17.14
C PRO A 184 22.55 22.81 17.43
N LEU A 185 21.70 21.79 17.47
CA LEU A 185 20.26 21.95 17.75
C LEU A 185 19.98 22.65 19.09
N SER A 186 20.85 22.48 20.07
CA SER A 186 20.75 23.14 21.38
C SER A 186 20.94 24.66 21.34
N GLU A 187 21.52 25.18 20.27
CA GLU A 187 21.81 26.61 20.08
C GLU A 187 20.83 27.29 19.12
N LEU A 188 19.90 26.51 18.55
CA LEU A 188 18.90 27.06 17.64
C LEU A 188 17.81 27.81 18.41
N PRO A 189 17.41 29.02 17.96
CA PRO A 189 16.26 29.74 18.50
C PRO A 189 14.96 29.03 18.04
N LEU A 190 14.62 27.93 18.69
CA LEU A 190 13.35 27.23 18.44
C LEU A 190 12.23 28.07 19.07
N LYS A 191 11.19 28.36 18.27
CA LYS A 191 9.99 29.00 18.82
C LYS A 191 9.27 27.97 19.70
N ASP A 192 9.01 28.33 20.92
CA ASP A 192 8.04 27.63 21.77
C ASP A 192 6.66 27.76 21.12
N ASN A 193 6.04 26.61 20.80
CA ASN A 193 4.65 26.54 20.32
C ASN A 193 3.72 26.28 21.49
#